data_0be93a26c18c24af9267831ebe96d188
#
_entry.id   0be93a26c18c24af9267831ebe96d188
#
_cell.length_a   1.000
_cell.length_b   1.000
_cell.length_c   1.000
_cell.angle_alpha   90.00
_cell.angle_beta   90.00
_cell.angle_gamma   90.00
#
_symmetry.space_group_name_H-M   'P 1'
#
loop_
_entity.id
_entity.type
_entity.pdbx_description
1 polymer ?
#
loop_
_entity_poly.entity_id
_entity_poly.type
_entity_poly.pdbx_seq_one_letter_code
_entity_poly.pdbx_strand_id
1 'polypeptide(L)'
;MKLKIDCIRKRHCYCHCLVSNVYKSNFKFFRIGMAYAKVLRRIREQKTNYNRRKSMLMGHRDFITVQISNENTQVQVIHPELTGDKVISSAHSRFLIEKGWKGSRKNIPAAYLTGYFAGKKALANGTNSAILYSGTRQYTQRMAAALKGIIDAGLEIPADEETFPSSDRINGEHLKIKNDVKNIKSSIDTGAKSK
;
A
#
# COMPACT_ATOMS: atom_id res chain seq x y z
N MET A 1 49.41 -29.31 3.79
CA MET A 1 48.52 -29.64 2.65
C MET A 1 47.28 -28.81 2.74
N LYS A 2 47.22 -27.74 1.98
CA LYS A 2 46.11 -26.76 1.98
C LYS A 2 45.07 -27.21 0.95
N LEU A 3 43.84 -27.51 1.35
CA LEU A 3 42.73 -27.63 0.43
C LEU A 3 41.79 -26.43 0.66
N LYS A 4 41.76 -25.60 -0.35
CA LYS A 4 40.97 -24.38 -0.44
C LYS A 4 39.50 -24.72 -0.47
N ILE A 5 38.75 -24.02 0.39
CA ILE A 5 37.30 -23.90 0.35
C ILE A 5 37.00 -22.72 -0.58
N ASP A 6 36.81 -23.00 -1.86
CA ASP A 6 36.25 -22.03 -2.82
C ASP A 6 35.05 -22.65 -3.52
N CYS A 7 33.91 -22.61 -2.83
CA CYS A 7 32.64 -22.96 -3.46
C CYS A 7 31.48 -22.09 -2.91
N ILE A 8 31.69 -20.76 -2.93
CA ILE A 8 30.61 -19.79 -2.68
C ILE A 8 30.68 -18.75 -3.79
N ARG A 9 30.06 -19.04 -4.93
CA ARG A 9 29.60 -18.05 -5.92
C ARG A 9 29.39 -18.63 -7.32
N LYS A 10 28.51 -19.62 -7.46
CA LYS A 10 27.87 -19.84 -8.79
C LYS A 10 26.58 -20.65 -8.60
N ARG A 11 25.46 -20.04 -8.83
CA ARG A 11 24.13 -20.66 -8.97
C ARG A 11 24.13 -21.51 -10.25
N HIS A 12 24.63 -22.71 -10.22
CA HIS A 12 24.47 -23.80 -11.17
C HIS A 12 25.68 -24.75 -10.99
N CYS A 13 25.61 -25.57 -9.95
CA CYS A 13 26.46 -26.75 -9.90
C CYS A 13 25.59 -27.97 -10.01
N TYR A 14 25.49 -28.52 -11.22
CA TYR A 14 25.21 -29.94 -11.39
C TYR A 14 26.43 -30.70 -10.84
N CYS A 15 26.38 -31.15 -9.61
CA CYS A 15 27.36 -32.09 -9.10
C CYS A 15 27.08 -33.49 -9.67
N HIS A 16 27.77 -33.81 -10.75
CA HIS A 16 28.01 -35.16 -11.13
C HIS A 16 29.04 -35.76 -10.14
N CYS A 17 28.59 -36.24 -9.01
CA CYS A 17 29.40 -37.12 -8.18
C CYS A 17 29.26 -38.54 -8.69
N LEU A 18 30.32 -38.97 -9.37
CA LEU A 18 30.67 -40.39 -9.55
C LEU A 18 30.96 -40.97 -8.15
N VAL A 19 29.97 -41.58 -7.53
CA VAL A 19 30.17 -42.47 -6.39
C VAL A 19 29.93 -43.89 -6.88
N SER A 20 31.05 -44.60 -6.88
CA SER A 20 31.22 -46.01 -7.13
C SER A 20 30.12 -46.89 -6.54
N ASN A 21 29.70 -47.87 -7.34
CA ASN A 21 28.89 -49.05 -7.09
C ASN A 21 29.25 -49.82 -5.81
N VAL A 22 28.67 -49.52 -4.64
CA VAL A 22 28.74 -50.46 -3.51
C VAL A 22 27.45 -50.54 -2.64
N TYR A 23 26.42 -49.81 -2.88
CA TYR A 23 25.15 -50.02 -2.15
C TYR A 23 23.94 -50.08 -3.09
N LYS A 24 23.85 -51.16 -3.89
CA LYS A 24 22.58 -51.63 -4.44
C LYS A 24 21.96 -52.58 -3.45
N SER A 25 21.31 -52.07 -2.42
CA SER A 25 20.32 -52.83 -1.68
C SER A 25 19.21 -51.91 -1.15
N ASN A 26 18.06 -51.99 -1.85
CA ASN A 26 16.72 -51.73 -1.29
C ASN A 26 16.43 -50.32 -0.72
N PHE A 27 16.84 -49.24 -1.36
CA PHE A 27 16.12 -48.01 -1.18
C PHE A 27 15.00 -47.95 -2.23
N LYS A 28 13.80 -48.41 -1.87
CA LYS A 28 12.58 -48.00 -2.54
C LYS A 28 12.52 -46.46 -2.40
N PHE A 29 12.95 -45.78 -3.42
CA PHE A 29 12.67 -44.34 -3.58
C PHE A 29 11.13 -44.22 -3.56
N PHE A 30 10.59 -43.93 -2.40
CA PHE A 30 9.24 -43.42 -2.29
C PHE A 30 9.26 -42.11 -3.04
N ARG A 31 8.91 -42.15 -4.33
CA ARG A 31 8.54 -40.92 -5.06
C ARG A 31 7.34 -40.33 -4.31
N ILE A 32 7.62 -39.53 -3.31
CA ILE A 32 6.62 -38.57 -2.82
C ILE A 32 6.34 -37.72 -4.05
N GLY A 33 5.27 -38.07 -4.74
CA GLY A 33 4.74 -37.23 -5.82
C GLY A 33 4.52 -35.88 -5.20
N MET A 34 5.41 -34.93 -5.46
CA MET A 34 5.17 -33.54 -5.10
C MET A 34 3.89 -33.15 -5.85
N ALA A 35 2.78 -33.23 -5.12
CA ALA A 35 1.50 -32.76 -5.65
C ALA A 35 1.74 -31.30 -6.09
N TYR A 36 1.70 -31.07 -7.39
CA TYR A 36 1.86 -29.73 -7.95
C TYR A 36 0.74 -28.85 -7.42
N ALA A 37 1.04 -28.07 -6.39
CA ALA A 37 0.11 -27.10 -5.86
C ALA A 37 -0.04 -25.97 -6.90
N LYS A 38 -1.20 -25.90 -7.51
CA LYS A 38 -1.51 -24.84 -8.48
C LYS A 38 -1.39 -23.46 -7.80
N VAL A 39 -0.52 -22.63 -8.32
CA VAL A 39 -0.34 -21.26 -7.81
C VAL A 39 -1.67 -20.50 -7.86
N LEU A 40 -2.03 -19.83 -6.77
CA LEU A 40 -3.27 -19.06 -6.66
C LEU A 40 -3.42 -18.06 -7.82
N ARG A 41 -4.62 -17.92 -8.35
CA ARG A 41 -4.93 -17.05 -9.50
C ARG A 41 -4.41 -15.61 -9.30
N ARG A 42 -4.64 -15.02 -8.13
CA ARG A 42 -4.20 -13.65 -7.83
C ARG A 42 -2.68 -13.47 -7.81
N ILE A 43 -1.92 -14.53 -7.47
CA ILE A 43 -0.46 -14.52 -7.54
C ILE A 43 0.00 -14.55 -8.99
N ARG A 44 -0.59 -15.43 -9.82
CA ARG A 44 -0.27 -15.52 -11.26
C ARG A 44 -0.56 -14.22 -12.00
N GLU A 45 -1.66 -13.56 -11.65
CA GLU A 45 -2.07 -12.26 -12.20
C GLU A 45 -1.32 -11.09 -11.55
N GLN A 46 -0.36 -11.34 -10.65
CA GLN A 46 0.42 -10.32 -9.91
C GLN A 46 -0.44 -9.24 -9.22
N LYS A 47 -1.69 -9.56 -8.90
CA LYS A 47 -2.63 -8.62 -8.24
C LYS A 47 -2.38 -8.48 -6.74
N THR A 48 -1.84 -9.50 -6.10
CA THR A 48 -1.64 -9.51 -4.65
C THR A 48 -0.32 -10.16 -4.28
N ASN A 49 0.49 -9.46 -3.52
CA ASN A 49 1.68 -10.01 -2.86
C ASN A 49 1.30 -10.48 -1.45
N TYR A 50 1.03 -11.77 -1.30
CA TYR A 50 0.61 -12.35 -0.02
C TYR A 50 1.71 -12.33 1.03
N ASN A 51 2.99 -12.43 0.65
CA ASN A 51 4.09 -12.36 1.60
C ASN A 51 4.15 -10.99 2.28
N ARG A 52 4.07 -9.92 1.47
CA ARG A 52 4.02 -8.55 1.99
C ARG A 52 2.77 -8.31 2.84
N ARG A 53 1.60 -8.80 2.38
CA ARG A 53 0.36 -8.69 3.15
C ARG A 53 0.46 -9.40 4.49
N LYS A 54 1.01 -10.63 4.52
CA LYS A 54 1.22 -11.39 5.76
C LYS A 54 2.09 -10.62 6.76
N SER A 55 3.22 -10.08 6.31
CA SER A 55 4.12 -9.30 7.19
C SER A 55 3.43 -8.07 7.77
N MET A 56 2.59 -7.38 6.99
CA MET A 56 1.84 -6.21 7.46
C MET A 56 0.72 -6.57 8.44
N LEU A 57 0.04 -7.73 8.24
CA LEU A 57 -0.99 -8.23 9.13
C LEU A 57 -0.46 -8.56 10.53
N MET A 58 0.81 -8.96 10.65
CA MET A 58 1.43 -9.25 11.95
C MET A 58 1.52 -8.00 12.84
N GLY A 59 1.46 -6.81 12.27
CA GLY A 59 1.45 -5.54 13.01
C GLY A 59 0.11 -5.17 13.64
N HIS A 60 -0.97 -5.91 13.38
CA HIS A 60 -2.33 -5.66 13.89
C HIS A 60 -2.84 -4.22 13.75
N ARG A 61 -2.41 -3.52 12.69
CA ARG A 61 -2.82 -2.14 12.40
C ARG A 61 -3.78 -2.11 11.22
N ASP A 62 -4.60 -1.08 11.18
CA ASP A 62 -5.49 -0.84 10.05
C ASP A 62 -4.71 -0.48 8.78
N PHE A 63 -5.28 -0.77 7.62
CA PHE A 63 -4.66 -0.49 6.32
C PHE A 63 -5.27 0.73 5.66
N ILE A 64 -4.40 1.58 5.13
CA ILE A 64 -4.80 2.69 4.26
C ILE A 64 -4.50 2.27 2.81
N THR A 65 -5.52 2.31 1.98
CA THR A 65 -5.39 2.08 0.54
C THR A 65 -5.67 3.37 -0.20
N VAL A 66 -4.70 3.81 -1.00
CA VAL A 66 -4.86 4.97 -1.89
C VAL A 66 -4.93 4.47 -3.32
N GLN A 67 -6.03 4.71 -3.98
CA GLN A 67 -6.25 4.36 -5.38
C GLN A 67 -6.35 5.63 -6.21
N ILE A 68 -5.45 5.74 -7.19
CA ILE A 68 -5.41 6.88 -8.10
C ILE A 68 -5.80 6.37 -9.48
N SER A 69 -6.89 6.89 -10.01
CA SER A 69 -7.33 6.67 -11.37
C SER A 69 -6.92 7.84 -12.28
N ASN A 70 -7.31 7.78 -13.55
CA ASN A 70 -7.05 8.86 -14.51
C ASN A 70 -7.79 10.16 -14.17
N GLU A 71 -8.90 10.10 -13.46
CA GLU A 71 -9.74 11.26 -13.14
C GLU A 71 -9.87 11.52 -11.65
N ASN A 72 -9.85 10.48 -10.84
CA ASN A 72 -10.21 10.55 -9.44
C ASN A 72 -9.16 9.91 -8.53
N THR A 73 -9.15 10.37 -7.28
CA THR A 73 -8.40 9.76 -6.18
C THR A 73 -9.39 9.21 -5.17
N GLN A 74 -9.19 7.97 -4.74
CA GLN A 74 -9.98 7.31 -3.69
C GLN A 74 -9.06 6.89 -2.57
N VAL A 75 -9.45 7.17 -1.33
CA VAL A 75 -8.74 6.77 -0.12
C VAL A 75 -9.69 5.95 0.73
N GLN A 76 -9.23 4.79 1.20
CA GLN A 76 -10.00 3.92 2.07
C GLN A 76 -9.15 3.50 3.26
N VAL A 77 -9.73 3.53 4.45
CA VAL A 77 -9.17 2.93 5.66
C VAL A 77 -9.92 1.63 5.92
N ILE A 78 -9.18 0.55 6.07
CA ILE A 78 -9.67 -0.82 6.05
C ILE A 78 -9.14 -1.57 7.26
N HIS A 79 -10.04 -2.24 7.98
CA HIS A 79 -9.67 -3.20 9.01
C HIS A 79 -9.57 -4.60 8.40
N PRO A 80 -8.39 -5.26 8.48
CA PRO A 80 -8.21 -6.59 7.94
C PRO A 80 -8.82 -7.64 8.86
N GLU A 81 -9.79 -8.41 8.36
CA GLU A 81 -10.40 -9.55 9.05
C GLU A 81 -10.12 -10.86 8.30
N LEU A 82 -10.26 -12.00 8.98
CA LEU A 82 -10.08 -13.33 8.37
C LEU A 82 -11.13 -13.64 7.30
N THR A 83 -12.36 -13.18 7.52
CA THR A 83 -13.49 -13.39 6.61
C THR A 83 -13.45 -12.47 5.39
N GLY A 84 -12.72 -11.37 5.49
CA GLY A 84 -12.60 -10.34 4.45
C GLY A 84 -12.29 -8.97 5.05
N ASP A 85 -11.79 -8.07 4.24
CA ASP A 85 -11.42 -6.73 4.70
C ASP A 85 -12.67 -5.87 4.90
N LYS A 86 -12.82 -5.27 6.09
CA LYS A 86 -13.90 -4.35 6.43
C LYS A 86 -13.48 -2.90 6.21
N VAL A 87 -14.20 -2.17 5.39
CA VAL A 87 -13.94 -0.73 5.16
C VAL A 87 -14.51 0.08 6.30
N ILE A 88 -13.63 0.76 7.07
CA ILE A 88 -14.00 1.64 8.19
C ILE A 88 -14.40 3.02 7.65
N SER A 89 -13.56 3.60 6.79
CA SER A 89 -13.84 4.89 6.18
C SER A 89 -13.46 4.90 4.71
N SER A 90 -14.21 5.65 3.93
CA SER A 90 -13.96 5.84 2.50
C SER A 90 -14.15 7.30 2.12
N ALA A 91 -13.22 7.83 1.33
CA ALA A 91 -13.30 9.15 0.73
C ALA A 91 -12.96 9.07 -0.75
N HIS A 92 -13.78 9.72 -1.56
CA HIS A 92 -13.59 9.79 -3.01
C HIS A 92 -13.52 11.25 -3.43
N SER A 93 -12.58 11.61 -4.32
CA SER A 93 -12.34 13.02 -4.72
C SER A 93 -13.53 13.72 -5.38
N ARG A 94 -14.61 12.98 -5.70
CA ARG A 94 -15.85 13.58 -6.24
C ARG A 94 -16.49 14.57 -5.26
N PHE A 95 -16.37 14.35 -3.94
CA PHE A 95 -16.93 15.26 -2.94
C PHE A 95 -16.32 16.68 -3.02
N LEU A 96 -15.13 16.82 -3.58
CA LEU A 96 -14.49 18.14 -3.76
C LEU A 96 -15.31 19.06 -4.69
N ILE A 97 -16.08 18.49 -5.63
CA ILE A 97 -16.94 19.28 -6.53
C ILE A 97 -18.03 19.99 -5.71
N GLU A 98 -18.63 19.29 -4.75
CA GLU A 98 -19.66 19.82 -3.84
C GLU A 98 -19.08 20.95 -2.96
N LYS A 99 -17.77 20.93 -2.69
CA LYS A 99 -17.04 21.94 -1.94
C LYS A 99 -16.47 23.08 -2.84
N GLY A 100 -16.85 23.12 -4.11
CA GLY A 100 -16.44 24.19 -5.04
C GLY A 100 -15.09 23.99 -5.70
N TRP A 101 -14.54 22.77 -5.74
CA TRP A 101 -13.30 22.48 -6.45
C TRP A 101 -13.46 22.57 -7.96
N LYS A 102 -12.72 23.47 -8.61
CA LYS A 102 -12.78 23.71 -10.07
C LYS A 102 -11.67 23.00 -10.85
N GLY A 103 -10.65 22.49 -10.17
CA GLY A 103 -9.49 21.83 -10.79
C GLY A 103 -9.68 20.33 -11.04
N SER A 104 -8.67 19.70 -11.60
CA SER A 104 -8.64 18.24 -11.77
C SER A 104 -8.62 17.54 -10.41
N ARG A 105 -9.41 16.47 -10.27
CA ARG A 105 -9.55 15.67 -9.03
C ARG A 105 -8.42 14.69 -8.80
N LYS A 106 -7.49 14.54 -9.75
CA LYS A 106 -6.30 13.67 -9.66
C LYS A 106 -5.02 14.40 -9.26
N ASN A 107 -5.08 15.73 -9.13
CA ASN A 107 -3.91 16.55 -8.81
C ASN A 107 -3.44 16.33 -7.36
N ILE A 108 -2.19 16.73 -7.07
CA ILE A 108 -1.58 16.63 -5.74
C ILE A 108 -2.45 17.29 -4.66
N PRO A 109 -2.92 18.56 -4.81
CA PRO A 109 -3.77 19.16 -3.81
C PRO A 109 -5.12 18.46 -3.64
N ALA A 110 -5.72 17.94 -4.72
CA ALA A 110 -6.96 17.17 -4.61
C ALA A 110 -6.74 15.84 -3.86
N ALA A 111 -5.61 15.16 -4.10
CA ALA A 111 -5.24 13.95 -3.37
C ALA A 111 -5.02 14.24 -1.87
N TYR A 112 -4.35 15.36 -1.54
CA TYR A 112 -4.15 15.81 -0.17
C TYR A 112 -5.49 16.04 0.56
N LEU A 113 -6.40 16.80 -0.04
CA LEU A 113 -7.72 17.07 0.56
C LEU A 113 -8.57 15.81 0.71
N THR A 114 -8.49 14.89 -0.25
CA THR A 114 -9.19 13.60 -0.16
C THR A 114 -8.62 12.75 0.98
N GLY A 115 -7.29 12.74 1.14
CA GLY A 115 -6.63 12.11 2.28
C GLY A 115 -7.04 12.73 3.61
N TYR A 116 -7.02 14.04 3.70
CA TYR A 116 -7.45 14.78 4.90
C TYR A 116 -8.88 14.42 5.33
N PHE A 117 -9.81 14.40 4.37
CA PHE A 117 -11.18 14.01 4.62
C PHE A 117 -11.32 12.54 5.07
N ALA A 118 -10.56 11.62 4.43
CA ALA A 118 -10.53 10.21 4.84
C ALA A 118 -10.02 10.05 6.27
N GLY A 119 -8.96 10.78 6.64
CA GLY A 119 -8.38 10.78 7.98
C GLY A 119 -9.36 11.27 9.04
N LYS A 120 -10.05 12.38 8.80
CA LYS A 120 -11.10 12.89 9.72
C LYS A 120 -12.23 11.89 9.93
N LYS A 121 -12.68 11.22 8.86
CA LYS A 121 -13.70 10.16 8.97
C LYS A 121 -13.17 8.93 9.73
N ALA A 122 -11.92 8.56 9.54
CA ALA A 122 -11.31 7.41 10.22
C ALA A 122 -11.21 7.67 11.74
N LEU A 123 -10.77 8.87 12.12
CA LEU A 123 -10.73 9.29 13.53
C LEU A 123 -12.12 9.30 14.18
N ALA A 124 -13.14 9.78 13.46
CA ALA A 124 -14.52 9.74 13.92
C ALA A 124 -15.03 8.31 14.16
N ASN A 125 -14.49 7.33 13.41
CA ASN A 125 -14.81 5.91 13.57
C ASN A 125 -13.86 5.17 14.55
N GLY A 126 -12.98 5.89 15.27
CA GLY A 126 -12.14 5.36 16.34
C GLY A 126 -10.80 4.77 15.88
N THR A 127 -10.38 4.95 14.63
CA THR A 127 -9.07 4.49 14.14
C THR A 127 -8.00 5.53 14.48
N ASN A 128 -6.98 5.16 15.26
CA ASN A 128 -5.89 6.06 15.66
C ASN A 128 -4.61 5.82 14.87
N SER A 129 -4.31 4.57 14.50
CA SER A 129 -3.08 4.22 13.79
C SER A 129 -3.35 3.33 12.59
N ALA A 130 -2.62 3.55 11.50
CA ALA A 130 -2.77 2.77 10.29
C ALA A 130 -1.47 2.69 9.47
N ILE A 131 -1.39 1.74 8.54
CA ILE A 131 -0.24 1.51 7.68
C ILE A 131 -0.66 1.62 6.21
N LEU A 132 0.18 2.23 5.38
CA LEU A 132 -0.07 2.26 3.93
C LEU A 132 0.04 0.88 3.29
N TYR A 133 -1.03 0.41 2.69
CA TYR A 133 -1.06 -0.79 1.86
C TYR A 133 -1.29 -0.42 0.39
N SER A 134 -0.21 -0.36 -0.40
CA SER A 134 -0.27 -0.06 -1.83
C SER A 134 -0.48 -1.30 -2.72
N GLY A 135 -0.47 -2.52 -2.15
CA GLY A 135 -0.53 -3.77 -2.91
C GLY A 135 0.70 -3.94 -3.82
N THR A 136 0.46 -4.12 -5.11
CA THR A 136 1.50 -4.21 -6.15
C THR A 136 1.77 -2.88 -6.85
N ARG A 137 1.05 -1.82 -6.48
CA ARG A 137 1.18 -0.50 -7.11
C ARG A 137 2.44 0.21 -6.63
N GLN A 138 3.06 0.95 -7.53
CA GLN A 138 4.20 1.78 -7.19
C GLN A 138 3.77 3.00 -6.38
N TYR A 139 4.62 3.41 -5.45
CA TYR A 139 4.43 4.63 -4.68
C TYR A 139 4.63 5.86 -5.56
N THR A 140 3.69 6.79 -5.54
CA THR A 140 3.71 8.00 -6.35
C THR A 140 3.58 9.24 -5.47
N GLN A 141 4.04 10.41 -5.96
CA GLN A 141 3.91 11.68 -5.23
C GLN A 141 2.46 12.04 -4.87
N ARG A 142 1.49 11.60 -5.68
CA ARG A 142 0.06 11.80 -5.38
C ARG A 142 -0.39 10.94 -4.18
N MET A 143 0.16 9.72 -4.06
CA MET A 143 -0.08 8.88 -2.88
C MET A 143 0.56 9.49 -1.64
N ALA A 144 1.78 10.03 -1.77
CA ALA A 144 2.47 10.76 -0.71
C ALA A 144 1.65 11.97 -0.22
N ALA A 145 1.08 12.74 -1.15
CA ALA A 145 0.21 13.87 -0.79
C ALA A 145 -1.05 13.43 -0.02
N ALA A 146 -1.68 12.33 -0.45
CA ALA A 146 -2.84 11.78 0.27
C ALA A 146 -2.47 11.32 1.68
N LEU A 147 -1.30 10.66 1.85
CA LEU A 147 -0.80 10.27 3.17
C LEU A 147 -0.52 11.47 4.05
N LYS A 148 0.14 12.52 3.54
CA LYS A 148 0.36 13.75 4.30
C LYS A 148 -0.96 14.35 4.76
N GLY A 149 -1.99 14.36 3.91
CA GLY A 149 -3.33 14.79 4.29
C GLY A 149 -3.91 14.00 5.45
N ILE A 150 -3.72 12.68 5.48
CA ILE A 150 -4.22 11.82 6.56
C ILE A 150 -3.45 12.07 7.88
N ILE A 151 -2.12 12.25 7.80
CA ILE A 151 -1.29 12.61 8.97
C ILE A 151 -1.70 13.96 9.54
N ASP A 152 -1.89 14.97 8.69
CA ASP A 152 -2.35 16.30 9.08
C ASP A 152 -3.78 16.28 9.69
N ALA A 153 -4.58 15.25 9.37
CA ALA A 153 -5.87 15.03 10.00
C ALA A 153 -5.76 14.48 11.44
N GLY A 154 -4.58 13.94 11.81
CA GLY A 154 -4.27 13.44 13.14
C GLY A 154 -4.13 11.92 13.25
N LEU A 155 -4.09 11.17 12.15
CA LEU A 155 -3.89 9.72 12.16
C LEU A 155 -2.39 9.39 12.19
N GLU A 156 -1.98 8.48 13.06
CA GLU A 156 -0.60 8.02 13.14
C GLU A 156 -0.26 7.05 12.00
N ILE A 157 0.68 7.44 11.14
CA ILE A 157 1.16 6.63 10.02
C ILE A 157 2.69 6.66 10.05
N PRO A 158 3.37 5.50 10.02
CA PRO A 158 4.81 5.45 9.84
C PRO A 158 5.16 5.88 8.41
N ALA A 159 5.70 7.07 8.24
CA ALA A 159 6.13 7.61 6.97
C ALA A 159 7.27 8.62 7.15
N ASP A 160 8.23 8.59 6.23
CA ASP A 160 9.35 9.52 6.23
C ASP A 160 8.94 10.88 5.64
N GLU A 161 9.32 11.96 6.29
CA GLU A 161 8.96 13.32 5.89
C GLU A 161 9.55 13.71 4.53
N GLU A 162 10.73 13.19 4.19
CA GLU A 162 11.42 13.45 2.92
C GLU A 162 10.62 12.97 1.68
N THR A 163 9.74 11.99 1.86
CA THR A 163 8.94 11.43 0.75
C THR A 163 7.75 12.31 0.38
N PHE A 164 7.41 13.29 1.20
CA PHE A 164 6.26 14.14 0.96
C PHE A 164 6.54 15.26 -0.05
N PRO A 165 5.55 15.65 -0.85
CA PRO A 165 5.67 16.80 -1.75
C PRO A 165 5.80 18.11 -0.95
N SER A 166 6.49 19.10 -1.53
CA SER A 166 6.64 20.42 -0.93
C SER A 166 5.29 21.10 -0.68
N SER A 167 5.26 22.02 0.28
CA SER A 167 4.07 22.80 0.65
C SER A 167 3.46 23.54 -0.54
N ASP A 168 4.30 24.10 -1.44
CA ASP A 168 3.88 24.84 -2.62
C ASP A 168 3.11 23.95 -3.61
N ARG A 169 3.56 22.70 -3.75
CA ARG A 169 2.87 21.69 -4.57
C ARG A 169 1.54 21.23 -3.96
N ILE A 170 1.47 21.15 -2.62
CA ILE A 170 0.22 20.81 -1.91
C ILE A 170 -0.79 21.95 -2.03
N ASN A 171 -0.34 23.21 -1.91
CA ASN A 171 -1.19 24.38 -2.09
C ASN A 171 -1.63 24.60 -3.54
N GLY A 172 -0.94 23.95 -4.48
CA GLY A 172 -1.29 24.03 -5.90
C GLY A 172 -0.83 25.29 -6.61
N GLU A 173 0.22 25.95 -6.13
CA GLU A 173 0.76 27.20 -6.73
C GLU A 173 1.24 27.03 -8.17
N HIS A 174 1.65 25.81 -8.52
CA HIS A 174 2.06 25.44 -9.89
C HIS A 174 0.88 25.23 -10.85
N LEU A 175 -0.37 25.32 -10.37
CA LEU A 175 -1.56 25.11 -11.20
C LEU A 175 -2.08 26.42 -11.78
N LYS A 176 -2.52 26.37 -13.04
CA LYS A 176 -3.15 27.53 -13.70
C LYS A 176 -4.46 27.96 -13.02
N ILE A 177 -5.22 26.98 -12.53
CA ILE A 177 -6.46 27.22 -11.78
C ILE A 177 -6.08 27.18 -10.30
N LYS A 178 -6.07 28.34 -9.67
CA LYS A 178 -5.84 28.46 -8.23
C LYS A 178 -7.12 28.01 -7.50
N ASN A 179 -6.99 26.96 -6.74
CA ASN A 179 -8.06 26.49 -5.84
C ASN A 179 -7.64 26.82 -4.41
N ASP A 180 -8.55 27.33 -3.63
CA ASP A 180 -8.31 27.66 -2.23
C ASP A 180 -8.32 26.40 -1.35
N VAL A 181 -7.18 25.71 -1.31
CA VAL A 181 -6.99 24.50 -0.50
C VAL A 181 -7.32 24.77 0.97
N LYS A 182 -6.96 25.95 1.48
CA LYS A 182 -7.22 26.35 2.88
C LYS A 182 -8.70 26.48 3.18
N ASN A 183 -9.47 27.11 2.29
CA ASN A 183 -10.92 27.29 2.47
C ASN A 183 -11.66 25.96 2.41
N ILE A 184 -11.24 25.05 1.53
CA ILE A 184 -11.84 23.72 1.46
C ILE A 184 -11.47 22.90 2.69
N LYS A 185 -10.24 23.00 3.20
CA LYS A 185 -9.83 22.33 4.44
C LYS A 185 -10.70 22.76 5.63
N SER A 186 -10.91 24.06 5.81
CA SER A 186 -11.80 24.59 6.87
C SER A 186 -13.26 24.12 6.71
N SER A 187 -13.76 24.02 5.49
CA SER A 187 -15.12 23.50 5.22
C SER A 187 -15.25 21.99 5.46
N ILE A 188 -14.15 21.23 5.41
CA ILE A 188 -14.12 19.82 5.81
C ILE A 188 -14.18 19.70 7.34
N ASP A 189 -13.43 20.55 8.07
CA ASP A 189 -13.40 20.55 9.52
C ASP A 189 -14.77 20.87 10.14
N THR A 190 -15.52 21.79 9.54
CA THR A 190 -16.90 22.12 9.97
C THR A 190 -17.87 20.99 9.65
N GLY A 191 -17.75 20.33 8.50
CA GLY A 191 -18.65 19.24 8.06
C GLY A 191 -18.41 17.90 8.76
N ALA A 192 -17.24 17.66 9.35
CA ALA A 192 -16.94 16.44 10.08
C ALA A 192 -17.60 16.38 11.47
N LYS A 193 -18.08 17.51 12.00
CA LYS A 193 -18.75 17.60 13.31
C LYS A 193 -20.26 17.34 13.27
N SER A 194 -20.86 17.14 12.09
CA SER A 194 -22.30 17.07 11.89
C SER A 194 -22.85 15.66 11.58
N LYS A 195 -22.23 14.58 12.13
CA LYS A 195 -22.80 13.22 12.10
C LYS A 195 -22.55 12.51 13.40
#